data_bb5db4222977b3f1557b40d4de936e3b
#
_entry.id   bb5db4222977b3f1557b40d4de936e3b
#
_cell.length_a   1.000
_cell.length_b   1.000
_cell.length_c   1.000
_cell.angle_alpha   90.00
_cell.angle_beta   90.00
_cell.angle_gamma   90.00
#
_symmetry.space_group_name_H-M   'P 1'
#
loop_
_entity.id
_entity.type
_entity.pdbx_description
1 polymer ?
#
loop_
_entity_poly.entity_id
_entity_poly.type
_entity_poly.pdbx_seq_one_letter_code
_entity_poly.pdbx_strand_id
1 'polypeptide(L)'
;MRRTLASVSAGSLLGIAGLLAPLGVVDTVTGVGTAAVDDAVAQLTGTSTVLVILDEDADVDEVAQAVSARVDLVSRYDRISVLLAEGPADDLRGLAEVPGVQRLEYDAPIQTFTDSSHSATGGQRLLDGEVTVDGQVVDGSGIGVAVVDTGVDGGHADLAARMGENVKIVPSLGILGGTAIPFPESDTLSLGGHGTHVAGIIAGDGTASSGTYHGAATGATIHGVSGGTLISLHSGLEGLYWVLENHASVTPAIRVVNNSWGGGAGDYDPDGAIPRVVRELTEAGVVVVFAAGNDGGDGSVQSTSVQCVDPTPGMICVASYDDQGTGGRDGVTSDFSSRGAIDLPGTWPDLSAPGTDIIAACRLTLPICATGATGAPDPLNYAMLSGTSMAAPHIAGIAAQVLQVNPALTPAEVEDILVSTASGDAPGWEQGAGLVDAVAAVQAAAAR
;
A
#
# COMPACT_ATOMS: atom_id res chain seq x y z
N MET A 1 -41.20 38.01 19.36
CA MET A 1 -41.05 37.28 18.10
C MET A 1 -39.75 36.50 18.19
N ARG A 2 -39.85 35.19 18.17
CA ARG A 2 -38.81 34.21 18.50
C ARG A 2 -37.74 34.16 17.41
N ARG A 3 -36.47 34.35 17.76
CA ARG A 3 -35.32 34.03 16.92
C ARG A 3 -34.95 32.57 17.12
N THR A 4 -35.00 31.77 16.04
CA THR A 4 -34.48 30.44 15.97
C THR A 4 -32.98 30.52 15.69
N LEU A 5 -32.19 30.01 16.60
CA LEU A 5 -30.75 29.78 16.45
C LEU A 5 -30.55 28.45 15.68
N ALA A 6 -29.93 28.53 14.51
CA ALA A 6 -29.47 27.35 13.80
C ALA A 6 -28.11 26.93 14.38
N SER A 7 -28.06 25.71 14.87
CA SER A 7 -26.81 25.08 15.34
C SER A 7 -25.97 24.66 14.14
N VAL A 8 -24.78 25.23 14.04
CA VAL A 8 -23.74 24.76 13.16
C VAL A 8 -23.07 23.56 13.82
N SER A 9 -23.26 22.38 13.25
CA SER A 9 -22.51 21.18 13.66
C SER A 9 -21.07 21.28 13.16
N ALA A 10 -20.14 21.23 14.11
CA ALA A 10 -18.72 21.13 13.81
C ALA A 10 -18.44 19.80 13.11
N GLY A 11 -17.79 19.88 11.95
CA GLY A 11 -17.35 18.73 11.19
C GLY A 11 -16.28 17.94 11.92
N SER A 12 -16.41 16.63 11.83
CA SER A 12 -15.56 15.64 12.45
C SER A 12 -14.13 15.70 11.90
N LEU A 13 -13.16 15.82 12.79
CA LEU A 13 -11.77 15.45 12.51
C LEU A 13 -11.75 13.94 12.24
N LEU A 14 -11.26 13.54 11.07
CA LEU A 14 -10.95 12.16 10.76
C LEU A 14 -9.83 11.68 11.71
N GLY A 15 -10.22 10.85 12.67
CA GLY A 15 -9.28 9.99 13.36
C GLY A 15 -8.97 8.80 12.45
N ILE A 16 -7.71 8.64 12.11
CA ILE A 16 -7.19 7.40 11.54
C ILE A 16 -7.22 6.38 12.68
N ALA A 17 -8.28 5.57 12.73
CA ALA A 17 -8.33 4.41 13.60
C ALA A 17 -7.74 3.23 12.80
N GLY A 18 -6.53 2.81 13.18
CA GLY A 18 -6.05 1.49 12.77
C GLY A 18 -7.06 0.44 13.21
N LEU A 19 -7.63 -0.29 12.26
CA LEU A 19 -8.47 -1.45 12.56
C LEU A 19 -7.55 -2.57 13.05
N LEU A 20 -7.51 -2.71 14.36
CA LEU A 20 -7.27 -4.02 14.97
C LEU A 20 -8.52 -4.85 14.66
N ALA A 21 -8.35 -6.01 14.08
CA ALA A 21 -9.41 -7.00 13.93
C ALA A 21 -10.15 -7.16 15.28
N PRO A 22 -11.47 -7.35 15.31
CA PRO A 22 -12.17 -7.49 16.55
C PRO A 22 -11.76 -8.81 17.19
N LEU A 23 -10.88 -8.74 18.19
CA LEU A 23 -10.75 -9.78 19.20
C LEU A 23 -12.13 -9.97 19.83
N GLY A 24 -12.62 -11.21 19.78
CA GLY A 24 -13.95 -11.58 20.23
C GLY A 24 -14.31 -10.98 21.59
N VAL A 25 -15.53 -10.49 21.67
CA VAL A 25 -16.13 -9.95 22.90
C VAL A 25 -16.04 -11.03 23.98
N VAL A 26 -15.27 -10.74 25.02
CA VAL A 26 -15.25 -11.59 26.22
C VAL A 26 -16.56 -11.41 26.94
N ASP A 27 -17.41 -12.44 26.97
CA ASP A 27 -18.57 -12.50 27.84
C ASP A 27 -18.09 -12.45 29.32
N THR A 28 -18.51 -11.42 30.02
CA THR A 28 -18.26 -11.28 31.45
C THR A 28 -18.99 -12.37 32.21
N VAL A 29 -18.28 -13.44 32.53
CA VAL A 29 -18.75 -14.42 33.52
C VAL A 29 -18.41 -13.91 34.93
N THR A 30 -19.40 -13.46 35.66
CA THR A 30 -19.32 -13.20 37.11
C THR A 30 -19.25 -14.52 37.86
N GLY A 31 -18.04 -15.02 38.13
CA GLY A 31 -17.79 -16.17 39.01
C GLY A 31 -16.39 -16.07 39.59
N VAL A 32 -16.30 -16.18 40.89
CA VAL A 32 -15.04 -16.16 41.63
C VAL A 32 -14.10 -17.23 41.09
N GLY A 33 -12.97 -16.81 40.41
CA GLY A 33 -11.76 -17.61 40.50
C GLY A 33 -11.21 -18.29 39.27
N THR A 34 -11.60 -17.93 38.01
CA THR A 34 -10.82 -18.36 36.85
C THR A 34 -10.44 -17.17 35.96
N ALA A 35 -9.14 -17.06 35.65
CA ALA A 35 -8.63 -16.05 34.72
C ALA A 35 -9.28 -16.18 33.33
N ALA A 36 -9.32 -15.07 32.57
CA ALA A 36 -9.69 -15.12 31.16
C ALA A 36 -8.61 -15.90 30.38
N VAL A 37 -9.02 -16.78 29.48
CA VAL A 37 -8.13 -17.57 28.63
C VAL A 37 -8.40 -17.19 27.21
N ASP A 38 -7.36 -16.75 26.51
CA ASP A 38 -7.43 -16.46 25.07
C ASP A 38 -7.83 -17.71 24.29
N ASP A 39 -8.67 -17.56 23.26
CA ASP A 39 -9.11 -18.67 22.41
C ASP A 39 -7.93 -19.43 21.80
N ALA A 40 -6.85 -18.73 21.45
CA ALA A 40 -5.63 -19.34 20.95
C ALA A 40 -4.96 -20.23 22.02
N VAL A 41 -4.94 -19.80 23.29
CA VAL A 41 -4.41 -20.60 24.42
C VAL A 41 -5.28 -21.84 24.62
N ALA A 42 -6.60 -21.71 24.50
CA ALA A 42 -7.53 -22.84 24.63
C ALA A 42 -7.27 -23.94 23.58
N GLN A 43 -6.76 -23.58 22.41
CA GLN A 43 -6.49 -24.49 21.27
C GLN A 43 -5.04 -25.00 21.22
N LEU A 44 -4.14 -24.56 22.11
CA LEU A 44 -2.76 -25.01 22.13
C LEU A 44 -2.64 -26.53 22.24
N THR A 45 -1.62 -27.07 21.56
CA THR A 45 -1.23 -28.47 21.63
C THR A 45 0.29 -28.60 21.81
N GLY A 46 0.77 -29.64 22.49
CA GLY A 46 2.20 -29.84 22.72
C GLY A 46 2.80 -28.87 23.73
N THR A 47 4.07 -28.52 23.59
CA THR A 47 4.77 -27.52 24.39
C THR A 47 4.65 -26.17 23.72
N SER A 48 4.36 -25.11 24.48
CA SER A 48 4.12 -23.78 23.97
C SER A 48 4.50 -22.72 25.00
N THR A 49 4.42 -21.45 24.62
CA THR A 49 4.66 -20.29 25.47
C THR A 49 3.39 -19.46 25.61
N VAL A 50 3.15 -18.89 26.80
CA VAL A 50 2.05 -17.97 27.10
C VAL A 50 2.53 -16.78 27.92
N LEU A 51 1.90 -15.62 27.70
CA LEU A 51 1.98 -14.47 28.60
C LEU A 51 0.93 -14.63 29.69
N VAL A 52 1.37 -14.58 30.93
CA VAL A 52 0.53 -14.65 32.13
C VAL A 52 0.37 -13.23 32.66
N ILE A 53 -0.77 -12.63 32.41
CA ILE A 53 -1.13 -11.29 32.87
C ILE A 53 -1.68 -11.40 34.29
N LEU A 54 -1.15 -10.62 35.21
CA LEU A 54 -1.53 -10.64 36.62
C LEU A 54 -2.52 -9.52 36.94
N ASP A 55 -3.28 -9.73 38.00
CA ASP A 55 -4.11 -8.67 38.58
C ASP A 55 -3.23 -7.50 39.05
N GLU A 56 -3.73 -6.26 38.96
CA GLU A 56 -2.96 -5.04 39.30
C GLU A 56 -2.42 -5.03 40.74
N ASP A 57 -3.11 -5.71 41.66
CA ASP A 57 -2.80 -5.79 43.08
C ASP A 57 -2.14 -7.14 43.48
N ALA A 58 -1.85 -8.02 42.52
CA ALA A 58 -1.20 -9.31 42.76
C ALA A 58 0.25 -9.14 43.24
N ASP A 59 0.62 -9.99 44.20
CA ASP A 59 2.04 -10.13 44.56
C ASP A 59 2.76 -10.95 43.47
N VAL A 60 3.55 -10.24 42.63
CA VAL A 60 4.24 -10.83 41.48
C VAL A 60 5.19 -11.95 41.90
N ASP A 61 5.84 -11.87 43.11
CA ASP A 61 6.72 -12.90 43.59
C ASP A 61 5.97 -14.18 43.99
N GLU A 62 4.80 -14.03 44.63
CA GLU A 62 3.94 -15.16 45.01
C GLU A 62 3.42 -15.88 43.76
N VAL A 63 2.88 -15.12 42.79
CA VAL A 63 2.35 -15.69 41.53
C VAL A 63 3.47 -16.33 40.71
N ALA A 64 4.63 -15.69 40.57
CA ALA A 64 5.78 -16.26 39.86
C ALA A 64 6.27 -17.59 40.47
N GLN A 65 6.23 -17.69 41.80
CA GLN A 65 6.56 -18.95 42.49
C GLN A 65 5.51 -20.03 42.19
N ALA A 66 4.23 -19.67 42.18
CA ALA A 66 3.13 -20.60 41.89
C ALA A 66 3.14 -21.08 40.41
N VAL A 67 3.49 -20.18 39.46
CA VAL A 67 3.70 -20.50 38.04
C VAL A 67 4.89 -21.44 37.88
N SER A 68 6.05 -21.10 38.48
CA SER A 68 7.28 -21.92 38.40
C SER A 68 7.13 -23.32 39.00
N ALA A 69 6.14 -23.52 39.86
CA ALA A 69 5.85 -24.84 40.43
C ALA A 69 5.11 -25.77 39.44
N ARG A 70 4.58 -25.23 38.34
CA ARG A 70 3.75 -25.96 37.36
C ARG A 70 4.41 -26.06 35.98
N VAL A 71 5.09 -24.99 35.55
CA VAL A 71 5.71 -24.84 34.22
C VAL A 71 7.02 -24.08 34.31
N ASP A 72 7.77 -24.00 33.23
CA ASP A 72 9.02 -23.23 33.18
C ASP A 72 8.70 -21.73 33.08
N LEU A 73 9.18 -20.95 34.08
CA LEU A 73 9.11 -19.50 34.03
C LEU A 73 10.28 -18.97 33.21
N VAL A 74 9.99 -18.46 32.02
CA VAL A 74 10.99 -17.97 31.04
C VAL A 74 11.45 -16.56 31.37
N SER A 75 10.50 -15.65 31.63
CA SER A 75 10.81 -14.23 31.90
C SER A 75 9.78 -13.60 32.86
N ARG A 76 10.20 -12.48 33.49
CA ARG A 76 9.36 -11.66 34.38
C ARG A 76 9.43 -10.19 33.95
N TYR A 77 8.27 -9.55 33.90
CA TYR A 77 8.12 -8.13 33.58
C TYR A 77 7.40 -7.42 34.73
N ASP A 78 8.11 -7.27 35.84
CA ASP A 78 7.53 -6.82 37.13
C ASP A 78 6.82 -5.46 37.07
N ARG A 79 7.29 -4.53 36.21
CA ARG A 79 6.70 -3.20 36.09
C ARG A 79 5.32 -3.18 35.41
N ILE A 80 4.97 -4.24 34.71
CA ILE A 80 3.72 -4.37 33.95
C ILE A 80 2.92 -5.59 34.43
N SER A 81 3.37 -6.25 35.50
CA SER A 81 2.70 -7.43 36.10
C SER A 81 2.42 -8.54 35.07
N VAL A 82 3.45 -8.91 34.30
CA VAL A 82 3.40 -9.96 33.29
C VAL A 82 4.51 -10.97 33.47
N LEU A 83 4.21 -12.26 33.28
CA LEU A 83 5.17 -13.34 33.25
C LEU A 83 5.14 -14.05 31.90
N LEU A 84 6.26 -14.57 31.42
CA LEU A 84 6.34 -15.46 30.28
C LEU A 84 6.60 -16.88 30.78
N ALA A 85 5.73 -17.81 30.44
CA ALA A 85 5.79 -19.19 30.88
C ALA A 85 5.77 -20.16 29.70
N GLU A 86 6.59 -21.24 29.78
CA GLU A 86 6.66 -22.29 28.77
C GLU A 86 6.32 -23.64 29.41
N GLY A 87 5.58 -24.48 28.68
CA GLY A 87 5.24 -25.81 29.14
C GLY A 87 4.23 -26.54 28.28
N PRO A 88 3.81 -27.74 28.73
CA PRO A 88 2.73 -28.48 28.07
C PRO A 88 1.42 -27.67 28.08
N ALA A 89 0.70 -27.73 26.96
CA ALA A 89 -0.52 -26.93 26.76
C ALA A 89 -1.57 -27.08 27.88
N ASP A 90 -1.71 -28.29 28.44
CA ASP A 90 -2.66 -28.53 29.54
C ASP A 90 -2.21 -27.85 30.85
N ASP A 91 -0.91 -27.88 31.14
CA ASP A 91 -0.35 -27.23 32.32
C ASP A 91 -0.41 -25.71 32.19
N LEU A 92 -0.19 -25.17 30.98
CA LEU A 92 -0.32 -23.75 30.70
C LEU A 92 -1.77 -23.27 30.89
N ARG A 93 -2.77 -24.01 30.37
CA ARG A 93 -4.18 -23.70 30.62
C ARG A 93 -4.53 -23.71 32.10
N GLY A 94 -3.91 -24.64 32.87
CA GLY A 94 -4.08 -24.73 34.32
C GLY A 94 -3.56 -23.51 35.10
N LEU A 95 -2.76 -22.63 34.49
CA LEU A 95 -2.33 -21.37 35.09
C LEU A 95 -3.47 -20.39 35.32
N ALA A 96 -4.58 -20.51 34.59
CA ALA A 96 -5.79 -19.71 34.81
C ALA A 96 -6.41 -19.93 36.21
N GLU A 97 -6.07 -21.01 36.89
CA GLU A 97 -6.52 -21.31 38.25
C GLU A 97 -5.59 -20.76 39.34
N VAL A 98 -4.45 -20.17 38.95
CA VAL A 98 -3.51 -19.60 39.93
C VAL A 98 -4.07 -18.28 40.46
N PRO A 99 -4.21 -18.10 41.77
CA PRO A 99 -4.64 -16.84 42.35
C PRO A 99 -3.72 -15.68 41.90
N GLY A 100 -4.31 -14.55 41.53
CA GLY A 100 -3.59 -13.39 41.04
C GLY A 100 -3.30 -13.42 39.53
N VAL A 101 -3.69 -14.46 38.81
CA VAL A 101 -3.68 -14.48 37.34
C VAL A 101 -4.99 -13.90 36.84
N GLN A 102 -4.90 -12.83 36.06
CA GLN A 102 -6.04 -12.17 35.43
C GLN A 102 -6.38 -12.79 34.07
N ARG A 103 -5.34 -13.07 33.24
CA ARG A 103 -5.51 -13.53 31.88
C ARG A 103 -4.30 -14.33 31.38
N LEU A 104 -4.54 -15.26 30.47
CA LEU A 104 -3.54 -15.95 29.68
C LEU A 104 -3.65 -15.52 28.22
N GLU A 105 -2.55 -15.04 27.64
CA GLU A 105 -2.43 -14.70 26.24
C GLU A 105 -1.43 -15.64 25.55
N TYR A 106 -1.72 -16.03 24.32
CA TYR A 106 -0.78 -16.82 23.53
C TYR A 106 0.40 -15.97 23.12
N ASP A 107 1.63 -16.45 23.37
CA ASP A 107 2.85 -15.87 22.81
C ASP A 107 2.90 -16.25 21.31
N ALA A 108 2.09 -15.55 20.51
CA ALA A 108 1.99 -15.79 19.09
C ALA A 108 3.32 -15.45 18.41
N PRO A 109 3.77 -16.25 17.44
CA PRO A 109 4.93 -15.88 16.63
C PRO A 109 4.68 -14.50 16.01
N ILE A 110 5.59 -13.57 16.28
CA ILE A 110 5.59 -12.28 15.60
C ILE A 110 5.99 -12.58 14.16
N GLN A 111 5.06 -12.38 13.25
CA GLN A 111 5.40 -12.34 11.83
C GLN A 111 6.21 -11.06 11.61
N THR A 112 7.45 -11.20 11.19
CA THR A 112 8.16 -10.11 10.54
C THR A 112 7.43 -9.87 9.23
N PHE A 113 6.77 -8.73 9.10
CA PHE A 113 6.18 -8.31 7.84
C PHE A 113 7.34 -8.08 6.86
N THR A 114 7.63 -9.05 6.04
CA THR A 114 8.44 -8.90 4.84
C THR A 114 7.50 -8.41 3.76
N ASP A 115 7.95 -7.48 2.92
CA ASP A 115 7.17 -7.11 1.75
C ASP A 115 6.98 -8.35 0.87
N SER A 116 5.76 -8.89 0.89
CA SER A 116 5.36 -10.10 0.16
C SER A 116 4.75 -9.78 -1.20
N SER A 117 4.55 -8.50 -1.49
CA SER A 117 3.82 -7.98 -2.65
C SER A 117 4.42 -8.45 -3.99
N HIS A 118 5.75 -8.49 -4.09
CA HIS A 118 6.43 -8.95 -5.31
C HIS A 118 6.29 -10.46 -5.54
N SER A 119 6.15 -11.24 -4.48
CA SER A 119 5.83 -12.67 -4.58
C SER A 119 4.40 -12.87 -5.09
N ALA A 120 3.43 -12.13 -4.55
CA ALA A 120 2.02 -12.20 -4.95
C ALA A 120 1.81 -11.83 -6.43
N THR A 121 2.55 -10.82 -6.93
CA THR A 121 2.50 -10.42 -8.35
C THR A 121 3.35 -11.29 -9.28
N GLY A 122 4.21 -12.15 -8.74
CA GLY A 122 5.22 -12.88 -9.50
C GLY A 122 6.41 -12.03 -9.96
N GLY A 123 6.44 -10.73 -9.61
CA GLY A 123 7.50 -9.78 -9.99
C GLY A 123 8.87 -10.16 -9.47
N GLN A 124 8.95 -10.79 -8.29
CA GLN A 124 10.20 -11.28 -7.72
C GLN A 124 10.96 -12.19 -8.70
N ARG A 125 10.27 -13.07 -9.39
CA ARG A 125 10.87 -14.03 -10.34
C ARG A 125 11.49 -13.35 -11.56
N LEU A 126 10.98 -12.18 -11.96
CA LEU A 126 11.57 -11.37 -13.03
C LEU A 126 12.87 -10.71 -12.55
N LEU A 127 12.87 -10.15 -11.36
CA LEU A 127 14.04 -9.45 -10.78
C LEU A 127 15.17 -10.44 -10.41
N ASP A 128 14.83 -11.63 -9.95
CA ASP A 128 15.80 -12.71 -9.67
C ASP A 128 16.37 -13.34 -10.94
N GLY A 129 15.85 -12.99 -12.12
CA GLY A 129 16.28 -13.55 -13.40
C GLY A 129 15.85 -15.01 -13.59
N GLU A 130 14.88 -15.51 -12.81
CA GLU A 130 14.28 -16.83 -13.06
C GLU A 130 13.49 -16.83 -14.37
N VAL A 131 12.87 -15.70 -14.69
CA VAL A 131 12.19 -15.46 -15.96
C VAL A 131 12.90 -14.30 -16.65
N THR A 132 13.46 -14.55 -17.83
CA THR A 132 14.16 -13.56 -18.64
C THR A 132 13.54 -13.49 -20.03
N VAL A 133 13.72 -12.37 -20.72
CA VAL A 133 13.36 -12.21 -22.12
C VAL A 133 14.65 -11.92 -22.91
N ASP A 134 14.91 -12.69 -23.95
CA ASP A 134 16.17 -12.61 -24.73
C ASP A 134 17.45 -12.72 -23.88
N GLY A 135 17.36 -13.41 -22.72
CA GLY A 135 18.45 -13.57 -21.77
C GLY A 135 18.72 -12.33 -20.90
N GLN A 136 17.87 -11.33 -20.94
CA GLN A 136 17.95 -10.13 -20.10
C GLN A 136 16.99 -10.22 -18.92
N VAL A 137 17.40 -9.70 -17.77
CA VAL A 137 16.54 -9.47 -16.60
C VAL A 137 15.52 -8.38 -16.96
N VAL A 138 14.28 -8.58 -16.55
CA VAL A 138 13.19 -7.65 -16.80
C VAL A 138 12.92 -6.83 -15.53
N ASP A 139 13.57 -5.69 -15.45
CA ASP A 139 13.59 -4.80 -14.28
C ASP A 139 13.08 -3.37 -14.57
N GLY A 140 12.53 -3.13 -15.78
CA GLY A 140 12.06 -1.82 -16.20
C GLY A 140 13.16 -0.90 -16.79
N SER A 141 14.38 -1.42 -16.99
CA SER A 141 15.52 -0.65 -17.51
C SER A 141 15.19 0.05 -18.82
N GLY A 142 15.59 1.32 -18.92
CA GLY A 142 15.38 2.15 -20.10
C GLY A 142 14.00 2.82 -20.19
N ILE A 143 13.13 2.61 -19.22
CA ILE A 143 11.80 3.20 -19.16
C ILE A 143 11.74 4.30 -18.09
N GLY A 144 11.24 5.49 -18.46
CA GLY A 144 10.91 6.56 -17.52
C GLY A 144 9.49 6.39 -16.97
N VAL A 145 9.35 6.50 -15.65
CA VAL A 145 8.07 6.52 -14.94
C VAL A 145 7.91 7.83 -14.20
N ALA A 146 6.89 8.60 -14.54
CA ALA A 146 6.56 9.82 -13.78
C ALA A 146 5.73 9.49 -12.55
N VAL A 147 6.06 10.12 -11.44
CA VAL A 147 5.29 10.09 -10.18
C VAL A 147 4.70 11.47 -9.95
N VAL A 148 3.44 11.67 -10.30
CA VAL A 148 2.70 12.91 -10.03
C VAL A 148 2.08 12.79 -8.65
N ASP A 149 2.74 13.38 -7.64
CA ASP A 149 2.39 13.16 -6.23
C ASP A 149 2.85 14.34 -5.34
N THR A 150 3.04 14.13 -4.05
CA THR A 150 3.58 15.13 -3.10
C THR A 150 5.02 15.54 -3.44
N GLY A 151 5.71 14.76 -4.22
CA GLY A 151 7.11 14.88 -4.62
C GLY A 151 7.87 13.59 -4.33
N VAL A 152 9.18 13.60 -4.58
CA VAL A 152 10.06 12.46 -4.32
C VAL A 152 11.32 12.93 -3.60
N ASP A 153 11.69 12.26 -2.51
CA ASP A 153 13.00 12.42 -1.86
C ASP A 153 14.08 11.71 -2.68
N GLY A 154 14.62 12.41 -3.68
CA GLY A 154 15.67 11.89 -4.54
C GLY A 154 17.03 11.68 -3.83
N GLY A 155 17.15 12.08 -2.56
CA GLY A 155 18.30 11.78 -1.72
C GLY A 155 18.19 10.47 -0.95
N HIS A 156 17.03 9.79 -0.99
CA HIS A 156 16.86 8.48 -0.36
C HIS A 156 17.80 7.44 -1.01
N ALA A 157 18.44 6.59 -0.20
CA ALA A 157 19.46 5.64 -0.69
C ALA A 157 18.92 4.74 -1.80
N ASP A 158 17.67 4.26 -1.69
CA ASP A 158 17.03 3.37 -2.66
C ASP A 158 16.59 4.07 -3.95
N LEU A 159 16.50 5.40 -3.93
CA LEU A 159 15.99 6.19 -5.06
C LEU A 159 17.07 6.99 -5.77
N ALA A 160 18.15 7.33 -5.09
CA ALA A 160 19.18 8.24 -5.60
C ALA A 160 19.78 7.79 -6.96
N ALA A 161 19.94 6.49 -7.17
CA ALA A 161 20.43 5.92 -8.43
C ALA A 161 19.31 5.76 -9.49
N ARG A 162 18.06 5.97 -9.12
CA ARG A 162 16.87 5.78 -9.98
C ARG A 162 16.26 7.11 -10.44
N MET A 163 16.72 8.24 -9.90
CA MET A 163 16.15 9.55 -10.23
C MET A 163 16.59 10.03 -11.63
N GLY A 164 15.58 10.43 -12.40
CA GLY A 164 15.71 11.34 -13.53
C GLY A 164 15.42 12.77 -13.12
N GLU A 165 14.47 13.42 -13.80
CA GLU A 165 14.01 14.74 -13.39
C GLU A 165 13.26 14.66 -12.06
N ASN A 166 13.50 15.65 -11.19
CA ASN A 166 12.74 15.82 -9.95
C ASN A 166 12.36 17.29 -9.84
N VAL A 167 11.07 17.57 -10.03
CA VAL A 167 10.58 18.94 -10.16
C VAL A 167 9.48 19.22 -9.15
N LYS A 168 9.44 20.46 -8.69
CA LYS A 168 8.35 21.02 -7.90
C LYS A 168 7.61 22.06 -8.71
N ILE A 169 6.32 21.88 -8.90
CA ILE A 169 5.48 22.84 -9.58
C ILE A 169 5.08 23.91 -8.56
N VAL A 170 5.53 25.11 -8.79
CA VAL A 170 5.16 26.28 -7.99
C VAL A 170 4.04 27.00 -8.72
N PRO A 171 2.83 27.12 -8.13
CA PRO A 171 1.74 27.87 -8.75
C PRO A 171 2.19 29.29 -9.09
N SER A 172 1.96 29.71 -10.33
CA SER A 172 2.23 31.10 -10.69
C SER A 172 1.20 32.02 -10.03
N LEU A 173 1.66 33.08 -9.44
CA LEU A 173 0.81 34.14 -8.90
C LEU A 173 0.17 34.95 -10.04
N GLY A 174 -0.67 34.26 -10.85
CA GLY A 174 -1.74 34.91 -11.60
C GLY A 174 -1.50 35.25 -13.08
N ILE A 175 -0.45 34.84 -13.81
CA ILE A 175 -0.28 35.27 -15.20
C ILE A 175 0.03 34.13 -16.20
N LEU A 176 0.65 33.06 -15.81
CA LEU A 176 1.00 31.90 -16.67
C LEU A 176 1.00 30.64 -15.81
N GLY A 177 0.63 29.49 -16.36
CA GLY A 177 0.61 28.19 -15.62
C GLY A 177 1.80 27.96 -14.68
N GLY A 178 1.72 26.98 -13.80
CA GLY A 178 2.74 26.72 -12.79
C GLY A 178 4.15 26.63 -13.39
N THR A 179 5.16 27.09 -12.67
CA THR A 179 6.56 26.94 -13.08
C THR A 179 7.16 25.73 -12.40
N ALA A 180 7.62 24.76 -13.20
CA ALA A 180 8.37 23.62 -12.69
C ALA A 180 9.80 24.07 -12.34
N ILE A 181 10.20 23.82 -11.10
CA ILE A 181 11.55 24.12 -10.60
C ILE A 181 12.21 22.80 -10.24
N PRO A 182 13.41 22.50 -10.80
CA PRO A 182 14.18 21.33 -10.39
C PRO A 182 14.46 21.37 -8.87
N PHE A 183 14.16 20.28 -8.20
CA PHE A 183 14.34 20.20 -6.76
C PHE A 183 14.72 18.76 -6.35
N PRO A 184 15.98 18.49 -5.93
CA PRO A 184 16.47 17.14 -5.66
C PRO A 184 15.64 16.38 -4.59
N GLU A 185 15.03 17.10 -3.66
CA GLU A 185 14.18 16.57 -2.59
C GLU A 185 12.83 17.29 -2.67
N SER A 186 12.02 16.98 -3.71
CA SER A 186 10.77 17.69 -3.95
C SER A 186 9.67 17.36 -2.94
N ASP A 187 9.82 16.26 -2.18
CA ASP A 187 8.84 15.77 -1.20
C ASP A 187 9.01 16.46 0.17
N THR A 188 8.64 17.72 0.26
CA THR A 188 8.94 18.58 1.42
C THR A 188 7.73 19.23 2.09
N LEU A 189 6.50 18.85 1.71
CA LEU A 189 5.27 19.50 2.17
C LEU A 189 4.55 18.73 3.28
N SER A 190 3.46 19.31 3.77
CA SER A 190 2.70 18.81 4.93
C SER A 190 2.16 17.39 4.82
N LEU A 191 2.04 16.84 3.62
CA LEU A 191 1.74 15.44 3.32
C LEU A 191 2.94 14.72 2.73
N GLY A 192 4.14 15.27 2.88
CA GLY A 192 5.38 14.73 2.34
C GLY A 192 5.65 13.32 2.83
N GLY A 193 6.24 12.52 1.94
CA GLY A 193 6.52 11.10 2.13
C GLY A 193 5.66 10.20 1.25
N HIS A 194 4.45 10.62 0.86
CA HIS A 194 3.57 9.78 0.05
C HIS A 194 4.18 9.47 -1.32
N GLY A 195 4.59 10.48 -2.08
CA GLY A 195 5.20 10.27 -3.40
C GLY A 195 6.57 9.59 -3.33
N THR A 196 7.32 9.75 -2.23
CA THR A 196 8.56 8.99 -1.98
C THR A 196 8.28 7.51 -1.80
N HIS A 197 7.26 7.16 -1.01
CA HIS A 197 6.82 5.78 -0.80
C HIS A 197 6.35 5.15 -2.12
N VAL A 198 5.52 5.86 -2.86
CA VAL A 198 5.05 5.47 -4.20
C VAL A 198 6.21 5.22 -5.16
N ALA A 199 7.19 6.13 -5.23
CA ALA A 199 8.39 5.97 -6.04
C ALA A 199 9.21 4.73 -5.62
N GLY A 200 9.28 4.45 -4.31
CA GLY A 200 9.91 3.27 -3.74
C GLY A 200 9.27 1.98 -4.24
N ILE A 201 7.92 1.90 -4.29
CA ILE A 201 7.20 0.74 -4.81
C ILE A 201 7.43 0.54 -6.32
N ILE A 202 7.59 1.63 -7.07
CA ILE A 202 7.89 1.52 -8.52
C ILE A 202 9.31 1.00 -8.74
N ALA A 203 10.33 1.69 -8.19
CA ALA A 203 11.70 1.51 -8.61
C ALA A 203 12.76 1.59 -7.51
N GLY A 204 12.38 1.56 -6.24
CA GLY A 204 13.36 1.47 -5.14
C GLY A 204 14.31 0.29 -5.35
N ASP A 205 15.62 0.51 -5.27
CA ASP A 205 16.60 -0.55 -5.53
C ASP A 205 16.99 -1.36 -4.28
N GLY A 206 16.39 -1.04 -3.13
CA GLY A 206 16.61 -1.73 -1.86
C GLY A 206 17.99 -1.50 -1.24
N THR A 207 18.75 -0.51 -1.69
CA THR A 207 20.12 -0.24 -1.21
C THR A 207 20.17 -0.11 0.32
N ALA A 208 19.21 0.56 0.95
CA ALA A 208 19.18 0.75 2.40
C ALA A 208 18.87 -0.54 3.18
N SER A 209 18.22 -1.53 2.54
CA SER A 209 17.85 -2.82 3.15
C SER A 209 18.68 -4.00 2.64
N SER A 210 19.79 -3.75 1.93
CA SER A 210 20.58 -4.80 1.28
C SER A 210 19.76 -5.66 0.31
N GLY A 211 18.80 -5.06 -0.40
CA GLY A 211 17.97 -5.68 -1.41
C GLY A 211 16.67 -6.31 -0.88
N THR A 212 16.35 -6.17 0.41
CA THR A 212 15.15 -6.79 1.00
C THR A 212 13.87 -6.08 0.60
N TYR A 213 13.86 -4.73 0.68
CA TYR A 213 12.68 -3.91 0.34
C TYR A 213 12.98 -3.14 -0.93
N HIS A 214 12.47 -3.60 -2.04
CA HIS A 214 12.70 -3.02 -3.36
C HIS A 214 11.38 -2.79 -4.12
N GLY A 215 11.42 -2.05 -5.20
CA GLY A 215 10.29 -1.79 -6.07
C GLY A 215 10.06 -2.90 -7.11
N ALA A 216 8.95 -2.79 -7.83
CA ALA A 216 8.57 -3.74 -8.89
C ALA A 216 9.50 -3.68 -10.11
N ALA A 217 10.07 -2.51 -10.41
CA ALA A 217 10.90 -2.24 -11.58
C ALA A 217 12.19 -1.51 -11.20
N THR A 218 13.10 -2.21 -10.52
CA THR A 218 14.31 -1.65 -9.91
C THR A 218 15.29 -1.02 -10.90
N GLY A 219 15.15 -1.25 -12.19
CA GLY A 219 15.91 -0.62 -13.27
C GLY A 219 15.23 0.59 -13.93
N ALA A 220 13.96 0.85 -13.62
CA ALA A 220 13.25 2.00 -14.16
C ALA A 220 13.79 3.33 -13.61
N THR A 221 13.59 4.40 -14.37
CA THR A 221 13.96 5.76 -13.93
C THR A 221 12.73 6.51 -13.46
N ILE A 222 12.80 7.08 -12.27
CA ILE A 222 11.73 7.89 -11.68
C ILE A 222 11.89 9.35 -12.07
N HIS A 223 10.84 9.94 -12.64
CA HIS A 223 10.71 11.38 -12.79
C HIS A 223 9.70 11.89 -11.76
N GLY A 224 10.18 12.52 -10.69
CA GLY A 224 9.36 13.05 -9.63
C GLY A 224 8.71 14.37 -10.05
N VAL A 225 7.37 14.46 -9.96
CA VAL A 225 6.61 15.67 -10.29
C VAL A 225 5.73 16.05 -9.10
N SER A 226 6.21 16.98 -8.29
CA SER A 226 5.48 17.47 -7.13
C SER A 226 4.41 18.47 -7.56
N GLY A 227 3.14 18.08 -7.52
CA GLY A 227 1.99 18.97 -7.67
C GLY A 227 1.69 19.79 -6.39
N GLY A 228 2.64 19.88 -5.48
CA GLY A 228 2.43 20.54 -4.20
C GLY A 228 1.81 19.60 -3.16
N THR A 229 0.77 20.04 -2.47
CA THR A 229 0.10 19.25 -1.43
C THR A 229 -0.87 18.20 -1.97
N LEU A 230 -1.11 18.17 -3.29
CA LEU A 230 -2.13 17.36 -3.97
C LEU A 230 -3.53 17.42 -3.32
N ILE A 231 -3.85 18.54 -2.70
CA ILE A 231 -5.14 18.75 -2.05
C ILE A 231 -6.25 19.21 -3.04
N SER A 232 -5.92 19.35 -4.33
CA SER A 232 -6.87 19.76 -5.35
C SER A 232 -6.57 19.11 -6.70
N LEU A 233 -7.62 18.94 -7.53
CA LEU A 233 -7.50 18.47 -8.90
C LEU A 233 -6.59 19.38 -9.76
N HIS A 234 -6.53 20.68 -9.43
CA HIS A 234 -5.63 21.62 -10.10
C HIS A 234 -4.16 21.22 -9.95
N SER A 235 -3.76 20.82 -8.76
CA SER A 235 -2.37 20.37 -8.51
C SER A 235 -2.01 19.11 -9.31
N GLY A 236 -2.95 18.15 -9.38
CA GLY A 236 -2.80 16.96 -10.21
C GLY A 236 -2.75 17.28 -11.70
N LEU A 237 -3.62 18.18 -12.16
CA LEU A 237 -3.64 18.63 -13.55
C LEU A 237 -2.32 19.29 -13.96
N GLU A 238 -1.75 20.16 -13.13
CA GLU A 238 -0.46 20.80 -13.43
C GLU A 238 0.68 19.77 -13.52
N GLY A 239 0.65 18.73 -12.67
CA GLY A 239 1.61 17.63 -12.74
C GLY A 239 1.49 16.83 -14.03
N LEU A 240 0.26 16.42 -14.39
CA LEU A 240 -0.01 15.69 -15.64
C LEU A 240 0.33 16.54 -16.88
N TYR A 241 0.04 17.84 -16.85
CA TYR A 241 0.38 18.75 -17.93
C TYR A 241 1.91 18.89 -18.10
N TRP A 242 2.67 18.94 -17.00
CA TRP A 242 4.12 18.91 -17.07
C TRP A 242 4.64 17.61 -17.70
N VAL A 243 4.06 16.46 -17.36
CA VAL A 243 4.40 15.17 -17.99
C VAL A 243 4.12 15.23 -19.48
N LEU A 244 2.95 15.72 -19.90
CA LEU A 244 2.59 15.86 -21.31
C LEU A 244 3.59 16.70 -22.10
N GLU A 245 4.01 17.84 -21.55
CA GLU A 245 4.97 18.75 -22.20
C GLU A 245 6.40 18.20 -22.23
N ASN A 246 6.77 17.29 -21.31
CA ASN A 246 8.15 16.89 -21.13
C ASN A 246 8.45 15.40 -21.39
N HIS A 247 7.43 14.54 -21.53
CA HIS A 247 7.58 13.07 -21.60
C HIS A 247 8.64 12.60 -22.60
N ALA A 248 8.75 13.24 -23.75
CA ALA A 248 9.67 12.86 -24.82
C ALA A 248 11.04 13.58 -24.72
N SER A 249 11.17 14.63 -23.91
CA SER A 249 12.38 15.45 -23.81
C SER A 249 13.31 15.03 -22.68
N VAL A 250 12.80 14.31 -21.68
CA VAL A 250 13.58 13.75 -20.57
C VAL A 250 14.25 12.43 -20.93
N THR A 251 15.22 12.00 -20.14
CA THR A 251 15.97 10.76 -20.43
C THR A 251 16.05 9.87 -19.20
N PRO A 252 15.59 8.61 -19.32
CA PRO A 252 14.82 8.05 -20.45
C PRO A 252 13.44 8.72 -20.57
N ALA A 253 12.82 8.61 -21.75
CA ALA A 253 11.49 9.18 -21.99
C ALA A 253 10.45 8.58 -21.03
N ILE A 254 9.52 9.41 -20.56
CA ILE A 254 8.41 8.96 -19.71
C ILE A 254 7.44 8.17 -20.60
N ARG A 255 7.20 6.92 -20.23
CA ARG A 255 6.27 6.01 -20.89
C ARG A 255 5.12 5.57 -19.97
N VAL A 256 5.24 5.85 -18.68
CA VAL A 256 4.21 5.55 -17.67
C VAL A 256 4.09 6.75 -16.74
N VAL A 257 2.88 7.12 -16.34
CA VAL A 257 2.63 8.07 -15.27
C VAL A 257 1.77 7.44 -14.19
N ASN A 258 2.23 7.50 -12.95
CA ASN A 258 1.51 7.01 -11.77
C ASN A 258 0.86 8.16 -11.02
N ASN A 259 -0.43 7.98 -10.72
CA ASN A 259 -1.28 8.92 -10.01
C ASN A 259 -1.92 8.20 -8.81
N SER A 260 -1.24 8.22 -7.68
CA SER A 260 -1.73 7.62 -6.44
C SER A 260 -2.67 8.58 -5.68
N TRP A 261 -3.56 9.23 -6.42
CA TRP A 261 -4.56 10.19 -5.93
C TRP A 261 -5.81 10.16 -6.82
N GLY A 262 -6.92 10.72 -6.35
CA GLY A 262 -8.15 10.82 -7.12
C GLY A 262 -9.16 11.75 -6.46
N GLY A 263 -10.22 12.07 -7.21
CA GLY A 263 -11.45 12.64 -6.66
C GLY A 263 -12.29 11.55 -5.98
N GLY A 264 -13.36 11.94 -5.28
CA GLY A 264 -14.38 10.98 -4.85
C GLY A 264 -15.16 10.40 -6.04
N ALA A 265 -16.07 9.48 -5.76
CA ALA A 265 -17.01 8.97 -6.75
C ALA A 265 -17.83 10.12 -7.37
N GLY A 266 -18.09 10.03 -8.66
CA GLY A 266 -18.83 11.07 -9.40
C GLY A 266 -19.11 10.68 -10.84
N ASP A 267 -19.87 11.52 -11.50
CA ASP A 267 -20.18 11.35 -12.92
C ASP A 267 -18.96 11.70 -13.78
N TYR A 268 -18.68 10.88 -14.78
CA TYR A 268 -17.64 11.14 -15.77
C TYR A 268 -18.04 12.25 -16.74
N ASP A 269 -17.17 13.25 -16.84
CA ASP A 269 -17.29 14.31 -17.86
C ASP A 269 -16.12 14.21 -18.85
N PRO A 270 -16.34 13.73 -20.08
CA PRO A 270 -15.29 13.59 -21.08
C PRO A 270 -14.64 14.93 -21.47
N ASP A 271 -15.31 16.03 -21.23
CA ASP A 271 -14.80 17.38 -21.49
C ASP A 271 -14.10 18.02 -20.29
N GLY A 272 -14.04 17.32 -19.16
CA GLY A 272 -13.31 17.73 -17.97
C GLY A 272 -11.79 17.84 -18.20
N ALA A 273 -11.12 18.62 -17.37
CA ALA A 273 -9.69 18.90 -17.53
C ALA A 273 -8.80 17.64 -17.40
N ILE A 274 -9.10 16.77 -16.41
CA ILE A 274 -8.33 15.52 -16.22
C ILE A 274 -8.54 14.55 -17.38
N PRO A 275 -9.77 14.22 -17.83
CA PRO A 275 -9.99 13.38 -19.00
C PRO A 275 -9.31 13.90 -20.29
N ARG A 276 -9.26 15.20 -20.46
CA ARG A 276 -8.56 15.79 -21.62
C ARG A 276 -7.06 15.51 -21.59
N VAL A 277 -6.40 15.77 -20.46
CA VAL A 277 -4.94 15.53 -20.34
C VAL A 277 -4.62 14.04 -20.38
N VAL A 278 -5.48 13.17 -19.85
CA VAL A 278 -5.34 11.71 -19.94
C VAL A 278 -5.34 11.25 -21.39
N ARG A 279 -6.30 11.70 -22.21
CA ARG A 279 -6.32 11.38 -23.66
C ARG A 279 -5.06 11.84 -24.40
N GLU A 280 -4.63 13.07 -24.17
CA GLU A 280 -3.41 13.59 -24.79
C GLU A 280 -2.16 12.77 -24.38
N LEU A 281 -2.06 12.36 -23.13
CA LEU A 281 -0.97 11.52 -22.62
C LEU A 281 -0.98 10.13 -23.28
N THR A 282 -2.14 9.48 -23.36
CA THR A 282 -2.25 8.16 -23.98
C THR A 282 -2.01 8.23 -25.49
N GLU A 283 -2.47 9.26 -26.19
CA GLU A 283 -2.17 9.52 -27.60
C GLU A 283 -0.67 9.79 -27.82
N ALA A 284 0.01 10.40 -26.82
CA ALA A 284 1.46 10.61 -26.84
C ALA A 284 2.27 9.34 -26.49
N GLY A 285 1.63 8.22 -26.20
CA GLY A 285 2.28 6.94 -25.89
C GLY A 285 2.63 6.74 -24.42
N VAL A 286 2.00 7.46 -23.51
CA VAL A 286 2.20 7.35 -22.05
C VAL A 286 1.03 6.58 -21.42
N VAL A 287 1.32 5.46 -20.76
CA VAL A 287 0.36 4.70 -19.96
C VAL A 287 0.01 5.53 -18.72
N VAL A 288 -1.27 5.68 -18.41
CA VAL A 288 -1.76 6.47 -17.26
C VAL A 288 -2.36 5.54 -16.21
N VAL A 289 -1.80 5.54 -15.01
CA VAL A 289 -2.24 4.67 -13.90
C VAL A 289 -2.85 5.53 -12.79
N PHE A 290 -4.04 5.15 -12.33
CA PHE A 290 -4.74 5.79 -11.21
C PHE A 290 -5.09 4.79 -10.10
N ALA A 291 -5.03 5.25 -8.85
CA ALA A 291 -5.56 4.54 -7.71
C ALA A 291 -7.10 4.60 -7.68
N ALA A 292 -7.76 3.49 -7.35
CA ALA A 292 -9.23 3.40 -7.33
C ALA A 292 -9.90 4.23 -6.23
N GLY A 293 -9.20 4.52 -5.14
CA GLY A 293 -9.73 5.19 -3.95
C GLY A 293 -9.81 4.27 -2.73
N ASN A 294 -10.05 4.87 -1.57
CA ASN A 294 -10.01 4.16 -0.28
C ASN A 294 -11.33 4.30 0.51
N ASP A 295 -12.46 4.39 -0.18
CA ASP A 295 -13.78 4.58 0.43
C ASP A 295 -14.53 3.25 0.68
N GLY A 296 -13.89 2.11 0.40
CA GLY A 296 -14.49 0.78 0.56
C GLY A 296 -15.72 0.61 -0.34
N GLY A 297 -16.77 0.00 0.20
CA GLY A 297 -18.06 -0.18 -0.47
C GLY A 297 -18.52 -1.64 -0.51
N ASP A 298 -19.77 -1.85 -0.89
CA ASP A 298 -20.40 -3.17 -1.01
C ASP A 298 -20.91 -3.44 -2.44
N GLY A 299 -20.55 -2.58 -3.40
CA GLY A 299 -20.97 -2.65 -4.78
C GLY A 299 -22.42 -2.18 -5.03
N SER A 300 -23.17 -1.76 -4.03
CA SER A 300 -24.51 -1.22 -4.20
C SER A 300 -24.52 0.13 -4.92
N VAL A 301 -23.45 0.90 -4.70
CA VAL A 301 -23.15 2.15 -5.41
C VAL A 301 -21.66 2.21 -5.70
N GLN A 302 -21.29 2.97 -6.72
CA GLN A 302 -19.88 3.25 -7.02
C GLN A 302 -19.23 4.01 -5.87
N SER A 303 -18.05 3.55 -5.43
CA SER A 303 -17.13 4.27 -4.55
C SER A 303 -15.76 4.53 -5.20
N THR A 304 -15.49 3.95 -6.38
CA THR A 304 -14.28 4.26 -7.15
C THR A 304 -14.19 5.73 -7.50
N SER A 305 -12.99 6.27 -7.55
CA SER A 305 -12.76 7.66 -7.95
C SER A 305 -13.28 7.93 -9.36
N VAL A 306 -13.67 9.17 -9.64
CA VAL A 306 -14.19 9.55 -10.97
C VAL A 306 -13.16 9.30 -12.08
N GLN A 307 -11.88 9.27 -11.78
CA GLN A 307 -10.83 8.92 -12.75
C GLN A 307 -10.96 7.49 -13.25
N CYS A 308 -11.41 6.57 -12.40
CA CYS A 308 -11.63 5.15 -12.77
C CYS A 308 -12.79 4.92 -13.72
N VAL A 309 -13.62 5.93 -13.98
CA VAL A 309 -14.73 5.86 -14.94
C VAL A 309 -14.34 6.39 -16.32
N ASP A 310 -13.08 6.84 -16.47
CA ASP A 310 -12.55 7.31 -17.75
C ASP A 310 -12.29 6.11 -18.68
N PRO A 311 -13.02 5.97 -19.82
CA PRO A 311 -12.86 4.84 -20.72
C PRO A 311 -11.70 5.01 -21.71
N THR A 312 -10.81 5.97 -21.50
CA THR A 312 -9.70 6.24 -22.42
C THR A 312 -8.75 5.04 -22.45
N PRO A 313 -8.52 4.38 -23.60
CA PRO A 313 -7.63 3.24 -23.70
C PRO A 313 -6.18 3.60 -23.29
N GLY A 314 -5.60 2.82 -22.40
CA GLY A 314 -4.29 3.10 -21.82
C GLY A 314 -4.33 3.84 -20.48
N MET A 315 -5.53 4.14 -19.96
CA MET A 315 -5.78 4.56 -18.59
C MET A 315 -6.18 3.35 -17.75
N ILE A 316 -5.50 3.12 -16.64
CA ILE A 316 -5.64 1.91 -15.81
C ILE A 316 -6.02 2.32 -14.39
N CYS A 317 -7.18 1.88 -13.93
CA CYS A 317 -7.64 2.03 -12.55
C CYS A 317 -7.31 0.80 -11.71
N VAL A 318 -6.65 1.01 -10.57
CA VAL A 318 -6.08 -0.06 -9.76
C VAL A 318 -6.74 -0.18 -8.39
N ALA A 319 -7.36 -1.33 -8.13
CA ALA A 319 -7.86 -1.73 -6.81
C ALA A 319 -6.75 -2.27 -5.91
N SER A 320 -6.98 -2.27 -4.61
CA SER A 320 -6.06 -2.83 -3.62
C SER A 320 -6.39 -4.28 -3.29
N TYR A 321 -5.36 -5.12 -3.34
CA TYR A 321 -5.37 -6.52 -2.95
C TYR A 321 -4.57 -6.70 -1.64
N ASP A 322 -5.08 -7.51 -0.74
CA ASP A 322 -4.43 -7.92 0.51
C ASP A 322 -4.01 -9.39 0.37
N ASP A 323 -2.72 -9.65 0.27
CA ASP A 323 -2.14 -11.00 0.24
C ASP A 323 -2.00 -11.62 1.63
N GLN A 324 -2.45 -10.89 2.67
CA GLN A 324 -2.40 -11.31 4.06
C GLN A 324 -0.97 -11.63 4.55
N GLY A 325 0.02 -10.96 3.96
CA GLY A 325 1.45 -11.15 4.25
C GLY A 325 2.01 -12.51 3.81
N THR A 326 1.28 -13.26 2.98
CA THR A 326 1.67 -14.61 2.56
C THR A 326 2.48 -14.62 1.27
N GLY A 327 2.41 -13.56 0.46
CA GLY A 327 2.93 -13.54 -0.91
C GLY A 327 2.14 -14.42 -1.87
N GLY A 328 0.98 -14.91 -1.44
CA GLY A 328 0.09 -15.76 -2.22
C GLY A 328 -0.88 -14.99 -3.11
N ARG A 329 -1.58 -15.74 -3.96
CA ARG A 329 -2.66 -15.22 -4.82
C ARG A 329 -4.04 -15.69 -4.35
N ASP A 330 -4.15 -16.14 -3.10
CA ASP A 330 -5.35 -16.61 -2.42
C ASP A 330 -5.84 -15.64 -1.34
N GLY A 331 -5.38 -14.39 -1.39
CA GLY A 331 -5.80 -13.29 -0.55
C GLY A 331 -7.17 -12.70 -0.95
N VAL A 332 -7.44 -11.50 -0.50
CA VAL A 332 -8.75 -10.83 -0.64
C VAL A 332 -8.62 -9.40 -1.17
N THR A 333 -9.75 -8.80 -1.56
CA THR A 333 -9.79 -7.35 -1.79
C THR A 333 -9.62 -6.63 -0.46
N SER A 334 -8.72 -5.65 -0.39
CA SER A 334 -8.56 -4.83 0.82
C SER A 334 -9.89 -4.16 1.20
N ASP A 335 -10.26 -4.16 2.49
CA ASP A 335 -11.56 -3.65 2.95
C ASP A 335 -11.79 -2.18 2.56
N PHE A 336 -10.71 -1.39 2.57
CA PHE A 336 -10.75 0.02 2.21
C PHE A 336 -10.81 0.25 0.69
N SER A 337 -10.44 -0.72 -0.16
CA SER A 337 -10.40 -0.51 -1.61
C SER A 337 -11.76 -0.07 -2.13
N SER A 338 -11.80 1.05 -2.84
CA SER A 338 -13.03 1.51 -3.49
C SER A 338 -13.50 0.50 -4.52
N ARG A 339 -14.82 0.36 -4.64
CA ARG A 339 -15.50 -0.63 -5.48
C ARG A 339 -16.39 0.03 -6.52
N GLY A 340 -16.51 -0.60 -7.67
CA GLY A 340 -17.50 -0.21 -8.68
C GLY A 340 -18.91 -0.63 -8.27
N ALA A 341 -19.93 -0.11 -8.96
CA ALA A 341 -21.29 -0.57 -8.78
C ALA A 341 -21.51 -1.90 -9.54
N ILE A 342 -22.14 -2.88 -8.89
CA ILE A 342 -22.35 -4.25 -9.41
C ILE A 342 -23.03 -4.20 -10.80
N ASP A 343 -24.03 -3.33 -10.96
CA ASP A 343 -24.82 -3.23 -12.19
C ASP A 343 -24.23 -2.26 -13.23
N LEU A 344 -23.07 -1.65 -12.96
CA LEU A 344 -22.42 -0.66 -13.83
C LEU A 344 -20.94 -1.02 -14.07
N PRO A 345 -20.61 -1.99 -14.94
CA PRO A 345 -19.24 -2.42 -15.20
C PRO A 345 -18.25 -1.31 -15.57
N GLY A 346 -18.71 -0.23 -16.23
CA GLY A 346 -17.86 0.93 -16.54
C GLY A 346 -17.42 1.76 -15.32
N THR A 347 -17.81 1.35 -14.11
CA THR A 347 -17.35 1.97 -12.85
C THR A 347 -16.38 1.07 -12.08
N TRP A 348 -16.07 -0.12 -12.62
CA TRP A 348 -15.21 -1.07 -11.97
C TRP A 348 -13.73 -0.68 -12.11
N PRO A 349 -12.87 -1.06 -11.18
CA PRO A 349 -11.43 -1.01 -11.44
C PRO A 349 -11.07 -1.96 -12.59
N ASP A 350 -9.94 -1.74 -13.26
CA ASP A 350 -9.49 -2.60 -14.36
C ASP A 350 -8.85 -3.89 -13.84
N LEU A 351 -8.04 -3.77 -12.80
CA LEU A 351 -7.38 -4.89 -12.13
C LEU A 351 -6.95 -4.48 -10.71
N SER A 352 -6.33 -5.40 -10.00
CA SER A 352 -5.81 -5.16 -8.66
C SER A 352 -4.31 -5.45 -8.54
N ALA A 353 -3.68 -4.84 -7.54
CA ALA A 353 -2.32 -5.12 -7.11
C ALA A 353 -2.23 -5.04 -5.57
N PRO A 354 -1.17 -5.59 -4.94
CA PRO A 354 -0.97 -5.48 -3.51
C PRO A 354 -0.96 -4.04 -3.03
N GLY A 355 -1.73 -3.73 -1.98
CA GLY A 355 -1.86 -2.38 -1.44
C GLY A 355 -2.09 -2.35 0.07
N THR A 356 -2.06 -3.50 0.76
CA THR A 356 -2.15 -3.59 2.22
C THR A 356 -0.75 -3.88 2.79
N ASP A 357 -0.37 -3.12 3.82
CA ASP A 357 0.88 -3.27 4.59
C ASP A 357 2.16 -3.28 3.75
N ILE A 358 2.20 -2.40 2.74
CA ILE A 358 3.32 -2.28 1.82
C ILE A 358 4.48 -1.49 2.44
N ILE A 359 5.67 -2.10 2.45
CA ILE A 359 6.90 -1.50 2.95
C ILE A 359 7.68 -0.91 1.76
N ALA A 360 7.95 0.39 1.80
CA ALA A 360 8.73 1.05 0.77
C ALA A 360 9.53 2.24 1.31
N ALA A 361 10.44 2.76 0.48
CA ALA A 361 11.33 3.87 0.78
C ALA A 361 10.58 5.08 1.35
N CYS A 362 10.93 5.50 2.56
CA CYS A 362 10.28 6.60 3.25
C CYS A 362 11.08 7.03 4.46
N ARG A 363 11.48 8.31 4.56
CA ARG A 363 12.24 8.76 5.72
C ARG A 363 11.33 9.22 6.85
N LEU A 364 11.62 8.80 8.08
CA LEU A 364 10.90 9.19 9.29
C LEU A 364 10.68 10.71 9.44
N THR A 365 11.53 11.52 8.82
CA THR A 365 11.42 12.99 8.85
C THR A 365 10.28 13.52 8.00
N LEU A 366 9.72 12.71 7.10
CA LEU A 366 8.58 13.08 6.28
C LEU A 366 7.27 12.71 6.99
N PRO A 367 6.26 13.60 6.99
CA PRO A 367 5.07 13.44 7.84
C PRO A 367 4.32 12.12 7.65
N ILE A 368 4.07 11.69 6.42
CA ILE A 368 3.34 10.45 6.17
C ILE A 368 4.17 9.21 6.55
N CYS A 369 5.50 9.28 6.37
CA CYS A 369 6.41 8.21 6.75
C CYS A 369 6.39 7.95 8.26
N ALA A 370 6.25 9.02 9.05
CA ALA A 370 6.15 8.90 10.50
C ALA A 370 4.88 8.13 10.94
N THR A 371 3.80 8.15 10.15
CA THR A 371 2.58 7.40 10.46
C THR A 371 2.76 5.88 10.25
N GLY A 372 3.57 5.48 9.26
CA GLY A 372 3.86 4.08 8.95
C GLY A 372 5.13 3.53 9.64
N ALA A 373 5.80 4.34 10.48
CA ALA A 373 7.07 3.96 11.08
C ALA A 373 6.97 2.77 12.06
N THR A 374 5.83 2.62 12.74
CA THR A 374 5.63 1.56 13.72
C THR A 374 5.53 0.16 13.10
N GLY A 375 5.14 0.07 11.83
CA GLY A 375 5.06 -1.19 11.08
C GLY A 375 6.32 -1.51 10.28
N ALA A 376 7.22 -0.53 10.10
CA ALA A 376 8.41 -0.72 9.28
C ALA A 376 9.57 -1.31 10.10
N PRO A 377 10.29 -2.33 9.58
CA PRO A 377 11.44 -2.94 10.24
C PRO A 377 12.62 -1.98 10.42
N ASP A 378 12.78 -1.00 9.52
CA ASP A 378 13.74 0.09 9.61
C ASP A 378 13.02 1.43 9.41
N PRO A 379 12.44 2.04 10.47
CA PRO A 379 11.64 3.26 10.35
C PRO A 379 12.45 4.51 9.99
N LEU A 380 13.78 4.44 9.92
CA LEU A 380 14.59 5.55 9.45
C LEU A 380 14.59 5.68 7.92
N ASN A 381 14.43 4.55 7.22
CA ASN A 381 14.49 4.46 5.76
C ASN A 381 13.20 3.94 5.12
N TYR A 382 12.30 3.33 5.88
CA TYR A 382 11.08 2.72 5.34
C TYR A 382 9.85 3.07 6.17
N ALA A 383 8.69 3.05 5.51
CA ALA A 383 7.40 3.06 6.18
C ALA A 383 6.53 1.92 5.63
N MET A 384 5.61 1.43 6.45
CA MET A 384 4.57 0.50 6.06
C MET A 384 3.26 1.26 5.91
N LEU A 385 2.73 1.31 4.69
CA LEU A 385 1.50 2.04 4.37
C LEU A 385 0.51 1.14 3.63
N SER A 386 -0.78 1.43 3.79
CA SER A 386 -1.86 0.74 3.10
C SER A 386 -2.74 1.73 2.33
N GLY A 387 -3.15 1.35 1.12
CA GLY A 387 -3.99 2.17 0.24
C GLY A 387 -3.95 1.68 -1.20
N THR A 388 -4.95 2.00 -1.99
CA THR A 388 -4.90 1.87 -3.45
C THR A 388 -3.76 2.71 -4.05
N SER A 389 -3.30 3.72 -3.30
CA SER A 389 -2.09 4.50 -3.58
C SER A 389 -0.81 3.64 -3.58
N MET A 390 -0.79 2.50 -2.88
CA MET A 390 0.33 1.55 -2.85
C MET A 390 0.13 0.45 -3.89
N ALA A 391 -1.10 0.17 -4.31
CA ALA A 391 -1.41 -0.76 -5.38
C ALA A 391 -1.06 -0.21 -6.77
N ALA A 392 -1.45 1.02 -7.08
CA ALA A 392 -1.20 1.67 -8.37
C ALA A 392 0.29 1.65 -8.80
N PRO A 393 1.26 1.97 -7.94
CA PRO A 393 2.67 1.96 -8.33
C PRO A 393 3.22 0.56 -8.65
N HIS A 394 2.67 -0.52 -8.12
CA HIS A 394 3.02 -1.87 -8.59
C HIS A 394 2.68 -2.03 -10.07
N ILE A 395 1.48 -1.59 -10.49
CA ILE A 395 1.06 -1.63 -11.89
C ILE A 395 1.94 -0.74 -12.75
N ALA A 396 2.29 0.46 -12.28
CA ALA A 396 3.19 1.35 -13.02
C ALA A 396 4.59 0.74 -13.23
N GLY A 397 5.13 0.06 -12.22
CA GLY A 397 6.38 -0.68 -12.33
C GLY A 397 6.29 -1.87 -13.30
N ILE A 398 5.23 -2.67 -13.21
CA ILE A 398 5.02 -3.81 -14.12
C ILE A 398 4.78 -3.32 -15.57
N ALA A 399 4.08 -2.20 -15.77
CA ALA A 399 3.94 -1.58 -17.09
C ALA A 399 5.32 -1.15 -17.66
N ALA A 400 6.24 -0.67 -16.82
CA ALA A 400 7.60 -0.37 -17.25
C ALA A 400 8.37 -1.65 -17.66
N GLN A 401 8.18 -2.77 -16.96
CA GLN A 401 8.75 -4.07 -17.34
C GLN A 401 8.17 -4.58 -18.67
N VAL A 402 6.87 -4.45 -18.90
CA VAL A 402 6.20 -4.77 -20.18
C VAL A 402 6.79 -3.93 -21.32
N LEU A 403 6.96 -2.65 -21.11
CA LEU A 403 7.54 -1.72 -22.10
C LEU A 403 9.05 -1.91 -22.31
N GLN A 404 9.80 -2.38 -21.32
CA GLN A 404 11.20 -2.78 -21.51
C GLN A 404 11.29 -3.93 -22.53
N VAL A 405 10.39 -4.90 -22.42
CA VAL A 405 10.36 -6.07 -23.32
C VAL A 405 9.89 -5.71 -24.72
N ASN A 406 8.86 -4.87 -24.83
CA ASN A 406 8.37 -4.42 -26.13
C ASN A 406 8.05 -2.91 -26.11
N PRO A 407 9.03 -2.05 -26.39
CA PRO A 407 8.86 -0.60 -26.33
C PRO A 407 7.95 -0.05 -27.43
N ALA A 408 7.54 -0.86 -28.43
CA ALA A 408 6.64 -0.45 -29.48
C ALA A 408 5.15 -0.51 -29.09
N LEU A 409 4.82 -1.13 -27.95
CA LEU A 409 3.43 -1.23 -27.46
C LEU A 409 2.85 0.17 -27.21
N THR A 410 1.62 0.34 -27.63
CA THR A 410 0.76 1.49 -27.31
C THR A 410 0.24 1.37 -25.87
N PRO A 411 -0.19 2.48 -25.24
CA PRO A 411 -0.81 2.43 -23.90
C PRO A 411 -1.99 1.46 -23.83
N ALA A 412 -2.86 1.44 -24.84
CA ALA A 412 -4.00 0.53 -24.93
C ALA A 412 -3.56 -0.96 -24.99
N GLU A 413 -2.46 -1.27 -25.68
CA GLU A 413 -1.93 -2.64 -25.75
C GLU A 413 -1.28 -3.05 -24.42
N VAL A 414 -0.66 -2.12 -23.69
CA VAL A 414 -0.14 -2.37 -22.34
C VAL A 414 -1.28 -2.67 -21.37
N GLU A 415 -2.33 -1.86 -21.38
CA GLU A 415 -3.56 -2.09 -20.59
C GLU A 415 -4.16 -3.46 -20.92
N ASP A 416 -4.39 -3.79 -22.21
CA ASP A 416 -4.93 -5.08 -22.64
C ASP A 416 -4.08 -6.27 -22.17
N ILE A 417 -2.76 -6.15 -22.21
CA ILE A 417 -1.85 -7.18 -21.69
C ILE A 417 -2.05 -7.36 -20.18
N LEU A 418 -1.99 -6.28 -19.41
CA LEU A 418 -2.10 -6.34 -17.96
C LEU A 418 -3.45 -6.88 -17.50
N VAL A 419 -4.53 -6.43 -18.12
CA VAL A 419 -5.90 -6.86 -17.81
C VAL A 419 -6.14 -8.33 -18.25
N SER A 420 -5.73 -8.70 -19.48
CA SER A 420 -5.97 -10.05 -19.99
C SER A 420 -5.14 -11.15 -19.32
N THR A 421 -4.04 -10.78 -18.65
CA THR A 421 -3.17 -11.71 -17.93
C THR A 421 -3.41 -11.72 -16.42
N ALA A 422 -4.16 -10.76 -15.90
CA ALA A 422 -4.60 -10.74 -14.51
C ALA A 422 -5.53 -11.92 -14.22
N SER A 423 -5.58 -12.36 -12.97
CA SER A 423 -6.43 -13.47 -12.55
C SER A 423 -6.80 -13.39 -11.07
N GLY A 424 -7.98 -13.89 -10.72
CA GLY A 424 -8.50 -13.95 -9.36
C GLY A 424 -9.94 -14.42 -9.35
N ASP A 425 -10.43 -14.79 -8.17
CA ASP A 425 -11.79 -15.28 -7.96
C ASP A 425 -12.75 -14.19 -7.41
N ALA A 426 -12.23 -13.01 -7.10
CA ALA A 426 -13.04 -11.91 -6.60
C ALA A 426 -13.96 -11.36 -7.71
N PRO A 427 -15.14 -10.80 -7.33
CA PRO A 427 -16.02 -10.16 -8.29
C PRO A 427 -15.34 -8.99 -9.01
N GLY A 428 -15.64 -8.81 -10.30
CA GLY A 428 -15.04 -7.73 -11.12
C GLY A 428 -15.30 -6.33 -10.58
N TRP A 429 -16.42 -6.09 -9.90
CA TRP A 429 -16.69 -4.81 -9.26
C TRP A 429 -15.78 -4.50 -8.06
N GLU A 430 -15.03 -5.50 -7.54
CA GLU A 430 -14.03 -5.34 -6.50
C GLU A 430 -12.61 -5.21 -7.05
N GLN A 431 -12.22 -6.07 -7.99
CA GLN A 431 -10.83 -6.23 -8.44
C GLN A 431 -10.65 -6.16 -9.97
N GLY A 432 -11.70 -5.81 -10.73
CA GLY A 432 -11.62 -5.86 -12.20
C GLY A 432 -11.34 -7.27 -12.70
N ALA A 433 -10.28 -7.41 -13.50
CA ALA A 433 -9.82 -8.70 -14.03
C ALA A 433 -9.11 -9.58 -12.97
N GLY A 434 -8.91 -9.07 -11.75
CA GLY A 434 -8.22 -9.75 -10.66
C GLY A 434 -6.81 -9.22 -10.39
N LEU A 435 -6.02 -10.00 -9.64
CA LEU A 435 -4.65 -9.65 -9.30
C LEU A 435 -3.73 -9.74 -10.53
N VAL A 436 -2.92 -8.71 -10.74
CA VAL A 436 -1.90 -8.68 -11.81
C VAL A 436 -0.96 -9.87 -11.74
N ASP A 437 -0.52 -10.35 -12.90
CA ASP A 437 0.54 -11.36 -13.04
C ASP A 437 1.68 -10.77 -13.89
N ALA A 438 2.75 -10.33 -13.23
CA ALA A 438 3.88 -9.69 -13.90
C ALA A 438 4.59 -10.63 -14.88
N VAL A 439 4.70 -11.90 -14.54
CA VAL A 439 5.35 -12.91 -15.42
C VAL A 439 4.52 -13.14 -16.67
N ALA A 440 3.22 -13.35 -16.51
CA ALA A 440 2.32 -13.57 -17.64
C ALA A 440 2.25 -12.33 -18.54
N ALA A 441 2.22 -11.11 -17.96
CA ALA A 441 2.21 -9.86 -18.70
C ALA A 441 3.48 -9.68 -19.53
N VAL A 442 4.66 -9.91 -18.95
CA VAL A 442 5.97 -9.84 -19.63
C VAL A 442 6.05 -10.86 -20.77
N GLN A 443 5.60 -12.10 -20.55
CA GLN A 443 5.58 -13.12 -21.59
C GLN A 443 4.61 -12.79 -22.73
N ALA A 444 3.46 -12.20 -22.41
CA ALA A 444 2.51 -11.76 -23.42
C ALA A 444 3.07 -10.58 -24.25
N ALA A 445 3.80 -9.66 -23.62
CA ALA A 445 4.48 -8.57 -24.32
C ALA A 445 5.58 -9.07 -25.28
N ALA A 446 6.34 -10.09 -24.87
CA ALA A 446 7.38 -10.69 -25.70
C ALA A 446 6.81 -11.45 -26.92
N ALA A 447 5.54 -11.86 -26.87
CA ALA A 447 4.86 -12.59 -27.93
C ALA A 447 4.18 -11.68 -28.97
N ARG A 448 4.08 -10.36 -28.72
CA ARG A 448 3.51 -9.34 -29.63
C ARG A 448 4.60 -8.65 -30.43
#